data_0492a09fe8f2a25fadb344c45ac13b3c
#
_entry.id   0492a09fe8f2a25fadb344c45ac13b3c
#
_cell.length_a   1.000
_cell.length_b   1.000
_cell.length_c   1.000
_cell.angle_alpha   90.00
_cell.angle_beta   90.00
_cell.angle_gamma   90.00
#
_symmetry.space_group_name_H-M   'P 1'
#
loop_
_entity.id
_entity.type
_entity.pdbx_description
1 polymer ?
#
loop_
_entity_poly.entity_id
_entity_poly.type
_entity_poly.pdbx_seq_one_letter_code
_entity_poly.pdbx_strand_id
1 'polypeptide(L)'
;MPLAKLARLAQEKPLRVLLINAGEPDTLTWSGLYQPLKLAAKILGPERLHVDVRSPDKFSADDQYHWHLVLLVADEAQASLKPANSRKLIERCRAAPFWGGVGAGVLWLADAGVLNGVRTALPWALYVDVDSIADHAVFTPHLYEVDEHRLTCCGGAASVDFALMLVETIFGASVQARIKETLCVDRVRGREERQRVALQARFGALQPKLTEAVTLMESNIEEPLSTDDIANLVGISRRQLERLFKQYLGSLPSRYYLELRLQRSRQLLLETHYSIVQVGLMCGFSSGSHFSTAFGALFGNTPREERQRKLASPG
;
A
#
# COMPACT_ATOMS: atom_id res chain seq x y z
N MET A 1 -0.75 -17.96 3.66
CA MET A 1 -0.89 -16.63 3.05
C MET A 1 -2.36 -16.41 2.71
N PRO A 2 -2.96 -15.24 2.99
CA PRO A 2 -4.40 -14.99 2.79
C PRO A 2 -4.89 -15.30 1.36
N LEU A 3 -4.15 -14.89 0.34
CA LEU A 3 -4.53 -15.10 -1.07
C LEU A 3 -4.32 -16.54 -1.60
N ALA A 4 -3.74 -17.46 -0.82
CA ALA A 4 -3.56 -18.85 -1.26
C ALA A 4 -4.89 -19.56 -1.58
N LYS A 5 -5.96 -19.18 -0.87
CA LYS A 5 -7.32 -19.69 -1.15
C LYS A 5 -7.83 -19.20 -2.52
N LEU A 6 -7.57 -17.93 -2.86
CA LEU A 6 -7.96 -17.37 -4.16
C LEU A 6 -7.16 -18.02 -5.29
N ALA A 7 -5.87 -18.24 -5.10
CA ALA A 7 -5.00 -18.95 -6.04
C ALA A 7 -5.46 -20.40 -6.26
N ARG A 8 -5.88 -21.10 -5.22
CA ARG A 8 -6.44 -22.46 -5.33
C ARG A 8 -7.74 -22.46 -6.12
N LEU A 9 -8.66 -21.54 -5.85
CA LEU A 9 -9.90 -21.39 -6.61
C LEU A 9 -9.64 -21.15 -8.10
N ALA A 10 -8.61 -20.38 -8.44
CA ALA A 10 -8.22 -20.10 -9.83
C ALA A 10 -7.64 -21.32 -10.58
N GLN A 11 -7.22 -22.37 -9.86
CA GLN A 11 -6.79 -23.63 -10.44
C GLN A 11 -7.98 -24.59 -10.74
N GLU A 12 -9.04 -24.51 -9.94
CA GLU A 12 -10.19 -25.41 -10.03
C GLU A 12 -11.26 -24.94 -11.01
N LYS A 13 -11.41 -23.63 -11.16
CA LYS A 13 -12.45 -23.01 -12.00
C LYS A 13 -12.05 -21.60 -12.45
N PRO A 14 -12.71 -21.06 -13.50
CA PRO A 14 -12.47 -19.68 -13.92
C PRO A 14 -12.65 -18.69 -12.77
N LEU A 15 -11.61 -17.91 -12.48
CA LEU A 15 -11.69 -16.86 -11.48
C LEU A 15 -12.55 -15.71 -12.01
N ARG A 16 -13.54 -15.29 -11.25
CA ARG A 16 -14.43 -14.17 -11.59
C ARG A 16 -14.13 -12.98 -10.70
N VAL A 17 -13.69 -11.89 -11.31
CA VAL A 17 -13.36 -10.63 -10.67
C VAL A 17 -14.36 -9.57 -11.12
N LEU A 18 -14.99 -8.91 -10.17
CA LEU A 18 -15.82 -7.75 -10.42
C LEU A 18 -15.14 -6.48 -9.92
N LEU A 19 -15.02 -5.51 -10.80
CA LEU A 19 -14.59 -4.16 -10.48
C LEU A 19 -15.80 -3.22 -10.52
N ILE A 20 -16.12 -2.62 -9.40
CA ILE A 20 -17.20 -1.64 -9.31
C ILE A 20 -16.56 -0.25 -9.42
N ASN A 21 -16.69 0.37 -10.58
CA ASN A 21 -16.18 1.72 -10.80
C ASN A 21 -17.22 2.75 -10.37
N ALA A 22 -16.92 3.43 -9.28
CA ALA A 22 -17.74 4.53 -8.77
C ALA A 22 -17.15 5.92 -9.09
N GLY A 23 -16.05 5.96 -9.85
CA GLY A 23 -15.36 7.18 -10.28
C GLY A 23 -15.30 7.33 -11.80
N GLU A 24 -14.50 8.27 -12.25
CA GLU A 24 -14.24 8.48 -13.66
C GLU A 24 -13.33 7.38 -14.23
N PRO A 25 -13.57 6.91 -15.47
CA PRO A 25 -12.84 5.80 -16.05
C PRO A 25 -11.42 6.14 -16.53
N ASP A 26 -11.06 7.41 -16.56
CA ASP A 26 -9.76 7.91 -17.02
C ASP A 26 -8.76 8.16 -15.89
N THR A 27 -9.14 7.92 -14.65
CA THR A 27 -8.24 8.10 -13.51
C THR A 27 -7.17 7.03 -13.44
N LEU A 28 -5.99 7.40 -12.91
CA LEU A 28 -4.90 6.44 -12.69
C LEU A 28 -5.26 5.35 -11.68
N THR A 29 -6.09 5.67 -10.68
CA THR A 29 -6.62 4.71 -9.71
C THR A 29 -7.38 3.59 -10.42
N TRP A 30 -8.26 3.94 -11.33
CA TRP A 30 -9.05 2.99 -12.11
C TRP A 30 -8.20 2.27 -13.16
N SER A 31 -7.56 3.02 -14.07
CA SER A 31 -6.79 2.44 -15.17
C SER A 31 -5.62 1.59 -14.68
N GLY A 32 -4.96 2.01 -13.61
CA GLY A 32 -3.87 1.29 -12.97
C GLY A 32 -4.28 -0.07 -12.38
N LEU A 33 -5.52 -0.21 -11.93
CA LEU A 33 -6.08 -1.50 -11.50
C LEU A 33 -6.59 -2.33 -12.68
N TYR A 34 -7.40 -1.69 -13.55
CA TYR A 34 -8.14 -2.39 -14.60
C TYR A 34 -7.24 -2.92 -15.72
N GLN A 35 -6.28 -2.12 -16.20
CA GLN A 35 -5.46 -2.52 -17.35
C GLN A 35 -4.61 -3.77 -17.09
N PRO A 36 -3.88 -3.92 -15.97
CA PRO A 36 -3.16 -5.16 -15.69
C PRO A 36 -4.08 -6.38 -15.59
N LEU A 37 -5.25 -6.25 -14.96
CA LEU A 37 -6.21 -7.36 -14.84
C LEU A 37 -6.84 -7.73 -16.20
N LYS A 38 -7.14 -6.73 -17.03
CA LYS A 38 -7.62 -6.96 -18.41
C LYS A 38 -6.57 -7.66 -19.27
N LEU A 39 -5.30 -7.25 -19.15
CA LEU A 39 -4.20 -7.94 -19.84
C LEU A 39 -4.03 -9.38 -19.34
N ALA A 40 -4.13 -9.60 -18.03
CA ALA A 40 -4.13 -10.95 -17.46
C ALA A 40 -5.25 -11.81 -18.06
N ALA A 41 -6.48 -11.29 -18.12
CA ALA A 41 -7.61 -12.00 -18.71
C ALA A 41 -7.39 -12.32 -20.21
N LYS A 42 -6.78 -11.38 -20.96
CA LYS A 42 -6.41 -11.61 -22.36
C LYS A 42 -5.34 -12.70 -22.52
N ILE A 43 -4.34 -12.74 -21.62
CA ILE A 43 -3.24 -13.73 -21.67
C ILE A 43 -3.74 -15.12 -21.27
N LEU A 44 -4.60 -15.20 -20.27
CA LEU A 44 -5.05 -16.45 -19.66
C LEU A 44 -6.25 -17.09 -20.38
N GLY A 45 -7.05 -16.27 -21.07
CA GLY A 45 -8.32 -16.68 -21.65
C GLY A 45 -9.50 -16.69 -20.65
N PRO A 46 -10.74 -16.68 -21.18
CA PRO A 46 -11.97 -16.60 -20.37
C PRO A 46 -12.19 -17.84 -19.48
N GLU A 47 -11.62 -18.99 -19.83
CA GLU A 47 -11.66 -20.21 -19.02
C GLU A 47 -10.86 -20.11 -17.73
N ARG A 48 -9.95 -19.15 -17.61
CA ARG A 48 -9.11 -18.99 -16.41
C ARG A 48 -9.38 -17.72 -15.64
N LEU A 49 -9.67 -16.61 -16.34
CA LEU A 49 -9.93 -15.32 -15.69
C LEU A 49 -11.00 -14.54 -16.44
N HIS A 50 -12.05 -14.17 -15.72
CA HIS A 50 -13.09 -13.27 -16.18
C HIS A 50 -13.09 -12.00 -15.33
N VAL A 51 -12.93 -10.85 -15.98
CA VAL A 51 -12.96 -9.53 -15.32
C VAL A 51 -14.14 -8.74 -15.87
N ASP A 52 -15.11 -8.45 -15.01
CA ASP A 52 -16.27 -7.64 -15.34
C ASP A 52 -16.20 -6.28 -14.65
N VAL A 53 -16.84 -5.29 -15.27
CA VAL A 53 -16.87 -3.90 -14.80
C VAL A 53 -18.31 -3.43 -14.69
N ARG A 54 -18.65 -2.83 -13.55
CA ARG A 54 -19.98 -2.25 -13.34
C ARG A 54 -19.92 -0.91 -12.65
N SER A 55 -20.90 -0.07 -12.91
CA SER A 55 -21.18 1.10 -12.08
C SER A 55 -21.99 0.69 -10.84
N PRO A 56 -21.92 1.44 -9.74
CA PRO A 56 -22.67 1.15 -8.53
C PRO A 56 -24.19 0.97 -8.75
N ASP A 57 -24.76 1.74 -9.68
CA ASP A 57 -26.20 1.72 -9.98
C ASP A 57 -26.65 0.48 -10.75
N LYS A 58 -25.73 -0.11 -11.53
CA LYS A 58 -25.98 -1.33 -12.34
C LYS A 58 -25.68 -2.62 -11.61
N PHE A 59 -25.20 -2.53 -10.36
CA PHE A 59 -24.93 -3.70 -9.54
C PHE A 59 -26.22 -4.15 -8.84
N SER A 60 -26.99 -5.07 -9.47
CA SER A 60 -28.28 -5.54 -8.96
C SER A 60 -28.15 -6.82 -8.11
N ALA A 61 -29.19 -7.10 -7.28
CA ALA A 61 -29.22 -8.30 -6.44
C ALA A 61 -29.40 -9.60 -7.24
N ASP A 62 -29.94 -9.49 -8.47
CA ASP A 62 -30.24 -10.63 -9.34
C ASP A 62 -29.04 -11.10 -10.16
N ASP A 63 -27.83 -10.65 -9.78
CA ASP A 63 -26.61 -11.07 -10.42
C ASP A 63 -26.35 -12.55 -10.11
N GLN A 64 -26.75 -13.44 -11.03
CA GLN A 64 -26.58 -14.90 -10.96
C GLN A 64 -25.10 -15.33 -10.92
N TYR A 65 -24.17 -14.38 -11.08
CA TYR A 65 -22.74 -14.66 -11.08
C TYR A 65 -22.18 -14.66 -9.66
N HIS A 66 -21.63 -15.79 -9.25
CA HIS A 66 -20.84 -15.85 -8.03
C HIS A 66 -19.45 -15.25 -8.29
N TRP A 67 -19.21 -14.04 -7.78
CA TRP A 67 -17.92 -13.38 -7.83
C TRP A 67 -16.97 -13.96 -6.79
N HIS A 68 -15.70 -14.14 -7.16
CA HIS A 68 -14.67 -14.60 -6.23
C HIS A 68 -13.91 -13.45 -5.58
N LEU A 69 -13.76 -12.32 -6.31
CA LEU A 69 -13.17 -11.09 -5.84
C LEU A 69 -14.02 -9.91 -6.32
N VAL A 70 -14.37 -9.02 -5.41
CA VAL A 70 -15.06 -7.76 -5.71
C VAL A 70 -14.26 -6.59 -5.17
N LEU A 71 -13.90 -5.64 -6.02
CA LEU A 71 -13.18 -4.42 -5.64
C LEU A 71 -14.00 -3.17 -5.97
N LEU A 72 -14.25 -2.36 -4.95
CA LEU A 72 -14.91 -1.06 -5.07
C LEU A 72 -13.85 0.00 -5.34
N VAL A 73 -13.89 0.61 -6.51
CA VAL A 73 -12.90 1.59 -6.96
C VAL A 73 -13.53 2.97 -7.03
N ALA A 74 -12.94 3.93 -6.33
CA ALA A 74 -13.30 5.33 -6.41
C ALA A 74 -12.04 6.19 -6.30
N ASP A 75 -12.06 7.35 -6.96
CA ASP A 75 -10.98 8.34 -6.87
C ASP A 75 -11.16 9.26 -5.65
N GLU A 76 -10.12 10.00 -5.29
CA GLU A 76 -10.16 11.00 -4.22
C GLU A 76 -11.26 12.05 -4.44
N ALA A 77 -11.47 12.47 -5.70
CA ALA A 77 -12.53 13.40 -6.06
C ALA A 77 -13.94 12.90 -5.69
N GLN A 78 -14.15 11.58 -5.60
CA GLN A 78 -15.43 10.98 -5.20
C GLN A 78 -15.52 10.63 -3.72
N ALA A 79 -14.56 11.00 -2.89
CA ALA A 79 -14.54 10.63 -1.47
C ALA A 79 -15.84 11.03 -0.74
N SER A 80 -16.38 12.20 -1.04
CA SER A 80 -17.64 12.72 -0.50
C SER A 80 -18.90 12.29 -1.28
N LEU A 81 -18.75 11.69 -2.46
CA LEU A 81 -19.86 11.33 -3.36
C LEU A 81 -20.27 9.87 -3.17
N LYS A 82 -20.74 9.53 -1.98
CA LYS A 82 -21.22 8.17 -1.71
C LYS A 82 -22.48 7.86 -2.55
N PRO A 83 -22.54 6.66 -3.20
CA PRO A 83 -23.76 6.24 -3.86
C PRO A 83 -24.95 6.22 -2.90
N ALA A 84 -26.14 6.62 -3.37
CA ALA A 84 -27.38 6.65 -2.57
C ALA A 84 -27.68 5.30 -1.89
N ASN A 85 -27.26 4.18 -2.50
CA ASN A 85 -27.43 2.82 -1.99
C ASN A 85 -26.13 2.21 -1.46
N SER A 86 -25.19 3.02 -0.94
CA SER A 86 -23.85 2.56 -0.52
C SER A 86 -23.88 1.37 0.43
N ARG A 87 -24.81 1.35 1.41
CA ARG A 87 -24.98 0.23 2.34
C ARG A 87 -25.28 -1.09 1.62
N LYS A 88 -26.25 -1.09 0.71
CA LYS A 88 -26.59 -2.29 -0.08
C LYS A 88 -25.45 -2.71 -1.00
N LEU A 89 -24.74 -1.75 -1.59
CA LEU A 89 -23.56 -2.01 -2.40
C LEU A 89 -22.48 -2.72 -1.60
N ILE A 90 -22.18 -2.23 -0.40
CA ILE A 90 -21.18 -2.80 0.50
C ILE A 90 -21.57 -4.20 0.98
N GLU A 91 -22.82 -4.41 1.37
CA GLU A 91 -23.34 -5.74 1.73
C GLU A 91 -23.15 -6.76 0.60
N ARG A 92 -23.37 -6.35 -0.64
CA ARG A 92 -23.16 -7.19 -1.82
C ARG A 92 -21.68 -7.45 -2.12
N CYS A 93 -20.81 -6.45 -1.95
CA CYS A 93 -19.37 -6.64 -2.08
C CYS A 93 -18.89 -7.73 -1.11
N ARG A 94 -19.37 -7.71 0.13
CA ARG A 94 -19.05 -8.68 1.18
C ARG A 94 -19.57 -10.09 0.93
N ALA A 95 -20.54 -10.29 0.04
CA ALA A 95 -21.00 -11.60 -0.34
C ALA A 95 -19.96 -12.41 -1.13
N ALA A 96 -18.96 -11.74 -1.73
CA ALA A 96 -17.83 -12.40 -2.37
C ALA A 96 -16.85 -12.96 -1.33
N PRO A 97 -16.20 -14.11 -1.60
CA PRO A 97 -15.15 -14.67 -0.73
C PRO A 97 -13.99 -13.70 -0.45
N PHE A 98 -13.66 -12.87 -1.44
CA PHE A 98 -12.66 -11.79 -1.32
C PHE A 98 -13.27 -10.49 -1.81
N TRP A 99 -13.02 -9.43 -1.06
CA TRP A 99 -13.56 -8.11 -1.39
C TRP A 99 -12.66 -7.00 -0.82
N GLY A 100 -12.85 -5.79 -1.34
CA GLY A 100 -12.06 -4.66 -0.85
C GLY A 100 -12.34 -3.36 -1.58
N GLY A 101 -11.44 -2.39 -1.34
CA GLY A 101 -11.55 -1.06 -1.90
C GLY A 101 -10.22 -0.54 -2.45
N VAL A 102 -10.30 0.35 -3.42
CA VAL A 102 -9.17 1.05 -4.02
C VAL A 102 -9.48 2.55 -4.06
N GLY A 103 -8.52 3.37 -3.62
CA GLY A 103 -8.71 4.81 -3.52
C GLY A 103 -9.77 5.19 -2.48
N ALA A 104 -10.67 6.11 -2.81
CA ALA A 104 -11.77 6.53 -1.95
C ALA A 104 -12.80 5.42 -1.67
N GLY A 105 -12.82 4.35 -2.46
CA GLY A 105 -13.63 3.18 -2.18
C GLY A 105 -13.30 2.54 -0.82
N VAL A 106 -12.07 2.67 -0.36
CA VAL A 106 -11.63 2.24 0.98
C VAL A 106 -12.32 3.06 2.07
N LEU A 107 -12.42 4.38 1.89
CA LEU A 107 -13.07 5.27 2.83
C LEU A 107 -14.56 4.91 3.00
N TRP A 108 -15.25 4.59 1.91
CA TRP A 108 -16.65 4.18 1.97
C TRP A 108 -16.86 2.87 2.73
N LEU A 109 -15.92 1.92 2.57
CA LEU A 109 -15.94 0.66 3.34
C LEU A 109 -15.67 0.89 4.83
N ALA A 110 -14.72 1.78 5.16
CA ALA A 110 -14.40 2.13 6.53
C ALA A 110 -15.57 2.83 7.22
N ASP A 111 -16.19 3.81 6.57
CA ASP A 111 -17.37 4.53 7.06
C ASP A 111 -18.59 3.61 7.31
N ALA A 112 -18.70 2.53 6.53
CA ALA A 112 -19.73 1.52 6.78
C ALA A 112 -19.38 0.53 7.91
N GLY A 113 -18.25 0.71 8.60
CA GLY A 113 -17.79 -0.11 9.72
C GLY A 113 -17.32 -1.52 9.35
N VAL A 114 -17.18 -1.82 8.04
CA VAL A 114 -16.81 -3.18 7.60
C VAL A 114 -15.31 -3.45 7.61
N LEU A 115 -14.50 -2.41 7.88
CA LEU A 115 -13.06 -2.49 8.06
C LEU A 115 -12.62 -2.31 9.52
N ASN A 116 -13.54 -2.43 10.48
CA ASN A 116 -13.23 -2.29 11.90
C ASN A 116 -12.18 -3.32 12.35
N GLY A 117 -11.10 -2.84 12.99
CA GLY A 117 -9.98 -3.65 13.43
C GLY A 117 -9.08 -4.20 12.31
N VAL A 118 -9.36 -3.83 11.05
CA VAL A 118 -8.63 -4.30 9.87
C VAL A 118 -7.51 -3.34 9.50
N ARG A 119 -6.33 -3.87 9.20
CA ARG A 119 -5.24 -3.09 8.59
C ARG A 119 -5.65 -2.64 7.20
N THR A 120 -5.61 -1.35 6.97
CA THR A 120 -6.24 -0.74 5.80
C THR A 120 -5.33 0.31 5.17
N ALA A 121 -5.08 0.18 3.86
CA ALA A 121 -4.37 1.19 3.09
C ALA A 121 -5.38 2.20 2.50
N LEU A 122 -5.30 3.44 2.96
CA LEU A 122 -6.12 4.57 2.48
C LEU A 122 -5.22 5.59 1.79
N PRO A 123 -5.69 6.29 0.73
CA PRO A 123 -4.97 7.44 0.20
C PRO A 123 -4.66 8.46 1.29
N TRP A 124 -3.42 8.91 1.38
CA TRP A 124 -3.01 9.86 2.41
C TRP A 124 -3.81 11.18 2.36
N ALA A 125 -4.21 11.62 1.16
CA ALA A 125 -5.00 12.83 0.97
C ALA A 125 -6.35 12.78 1.71
N LEU A 126 -6.89 11.59 1.95
CA LEU A 126 -8.16 11.37 2.63
C LEU A 126 -8.02 11.19 4.15
N TYR A 127 -6.80 11.27 4.72
CA TYR A 127 -6.61 11.14 6.18
C TYR A 127 -7.23 12.30 6.97
N VAL A 128 -7.47 13.44 6.35
CA VAL A 128 -8.12 14.60 7.00
C VAL A 128 -9.61 14.34 7.23
N ASP A 129 -10.24 13.55 6.37
CA ASP A 129 -11.65 13.21 6.44
C ASP A 129 -11.94 12.06 7.41
N VAL A 130 -10.88 11.49 7.99
CA VAL A 130 -10.94 10.25 8.78
C VAL A 130 -11.21 10.49 10.27
N ASP A 131 -11.09 11.72 10.79
CA ASP A 131 -11.24 12.00 12.23
C ASP A 131 -12.59 11.53 12.83
N SER A 132 -13.63 11.38 12.00
CA SER A 132 -14.93 10.82 12.42
C SER A 132 -15.05 9.29 12.21
N ILE A 133 -14.16 8.68 11.43
CA ILE A 133 -14.21 7.27 11.00
C ILE A 133 -13.05 6.46 11.61
N ALA A 134 -12.03 7.16 12.12
CA ALA A 134 -10.76 6.60 12.58
C ALA A 134 -10.87 5.71 13.84
N ASP A 135 -12.00 5.73 14.54
CA ASP A 135 -12.13 4.98 15.79
C ASP A 135 -12.13 3.46 15.58
N HIS A 136 -12.20 2.98 14.35
CA HIS A 136 -12.47 1.56 14.09
C HIS A 136 -11.51 0.87 13.12
N ALA A 137 -11.05 1.51 12.03
CA ALA A 137 -10.11 0.92 11.07
C ALA A 137 -8.65 1.24 11.43
N VAL A 138 -7.75 0.29 11.22
CA VAL A 138 -6.30 0.48 11.46
C VAL A 138 -5.63 0.96 10.19
N PHE A 139 -5.62 2.28 9.96
CA PHE A 139 -4.99 2.85 8.78
C PHE A 139 -3.48 2.71 8.80
N THR A 140 -2.91 2.25 7.69
CA THR A 140 -1.49 2.06 7.49
C THR A 140 -0.96 2.97 6.39
N PRO A 141 0.31 3.40 6.45
CA PRO A 141 0.92 4.20 5.39
C PRO A 141 1.32 3.37 4.17
N HIS A 142 0.95 2.09 4.10
CA HIS A 142 1.34 1.19 3.02
C HIS A 142 0.60 1.51 1.71
N LEU A 143 1.14 1.03 0.61
CA LEU A 143 0.51 1.17 -0.71
C LEU A 143 -0.77 0.35 -0.81
N TYR A 144 -0.75 -0.84 -0.24
CA TYR A 144 -1.90 -1.75 -0.16
C TYR A 144 -1.76 -2.69 1.04
N GLU A 145 -2.90 -3.21 1.50
CA GLU A 145 -2.99 -4.21 2.55
C GLU A 145 -3.83 -5.40 2.11
N VAL A 146 -3.43 -6.57 2.57
CA VAL A 146 -4.18 -7.82 2.44
C VAL A 146 -4.34 -8.39 3.83
N ASP A 147 -5.56 -8.34 4.33
CA ASP A 147 -5.94 -8.82 5.66
C ASP A 147 -7.02 -9.89 5.51
N GLU A 148 -6.61 -11.16 5.70
CA GLU A 148 -7.45 -12.35 5.45
C GLU A 148 -8.07 -12.36 4.05
N HIS A 149 -9.31 -11.91 3.91
CA HIS A 149 -10.08 -11.85 2.67
C HIS A 149 -10.41 -10.42 2.24
N ARG A 150 -9.89 -9.42 2.95
CA ARG A 150 -10.09 -8.00 2.69
C ARG A 150 -8.86 -7.40 2.05
N LEU A 151 -9.06 -6.68 0.98
CA LEU A 151 -8.00 -6.09 0.19
C LEU A 151 -8.22 -4.59 0.06
N THR A 152 -7.22 -3.81 0.42
CA THR A 152 -7.30 -2.36 0.31
C THR A 152 -6.05 -1.79 -0.35
N CYS A 153 -6.23 -0.76 -1.18
CA CYS A 153 -5.14 -0.08 -1.87
C CYS A 153 -5.37 1.42 -1.86
N CYS A 154 -4.32 2.18 -1.66
CA CYS A 154 -4.39 3.64 -1.63
C CYS A 154 -4.70 4.30 -2.98
N GLY A 155 -4.75 3.55 -4.09
CA GLY A 155 -5.04 4.13 -5.40
C GLY A 155 -3.84 4.75 -6.11
N GLY A 156 -4.11 5.56 -7.14
CA GLY A 156 -3.08 6.16 -7.99
C GLY A 156 -2.17 5.11 -8.63
N ALA A 157 -0.89 5.39 -8.74
CA ALA A 157 0.10 4.45 -9.30
C ALA A 157 0.24 3.15 -8.48
N ALA A 158 -0.13 3.14 -7.20
CA ALA A 158 -0.13 1.92 -6.39
C ALA A 158 -1.16 0.89 -6.85
N SER A 159 -2.18 1.30 -7.61
CA SER A 159 -3.14 0.38 -8.23
C SER A 159 -2.50 -0.58 -9.21
N VAL A 160 -1.44 -0.14 -9.92
CA VAL A 160 -0.66 -0.99 -10.83
C VAL A 160 0.08 -2.07 -10.05
N ASP A 161 0.78 -1.67 -8.96
CA ASP A 161 1.53 -2.60 -8.12
C ASP A 161 0.61 -3.62 -7.46
N PHE A 162 -0.53 -3.14 -6.96
CA PHE A 162 -1.55 -3.99 -6.34
C PHE A 162 -2.13 -5.00 -7.33
N ALA A 163 -2.49 -4.58 -8.54
CA ALA A 163 -2.99 -5.48 -9.59
C ALA A 163 -1.92 -6.51 -10.01
N LEU A 164 -0.67 -6.09 -10.20
CA LEU A 164 0.44 -6.97 -10.56
C LEU A 164 0.76 -7.96 -9.43
N MET A 165 0.68 -7.55 -8.16
CA MET A 165 0.80 -8.44 -7.00
C MET A 165 -0.31 -9.50 -6.99
N LEU A 166 -1.56 -9.11 -7.27
CA LEU A 166 -2.68 -10.06 -7.37
C LEU A 166 -2.44 -11.07 -8.50
N VAL A 167 -2.03 -10.62 -9.67
CA VAL A 167 -1.74 -11.50 -10.82
C VAL A 167 -0.62 -12.48 -10.48
N GLU A 168 0.50 -12.02 -9.90
CA GLU A 168 1.61 -12.88 -9.51
C GLU A 168 1.18 -13.96 -8.51
N THR A 169 0.47 -13.53 -7.47
CA THR A 169 0.05 -14.42 -6.37
C THR A 169 -0.94 -15.48 -6.85
N ILE A 170 -1.82 -15.14 -7.80
CA ILE A 170 -2.91 -16.02 -8.25
C ILE A 170 -2.51 -16.87 -9.45
N PHE A 171 -1.78 -16.29 -10.40
CA PHE A 171 -1.49 -16.90 -11.71
C PHE A 171 0.01 -17.13 -11.97
N GLY A 172 0.88 -16.66 -11.08
CA GLY A 172 2.32 -16.88 -11.13
C GLY A 172 3.11 -15.77 -11.83
N ALA A 173 4.42 -15.79 -11.57
CA ALA A 173 5.36 -14.75 -12.02
C ALA A 173 5.46 -14.61 -13.54
N SER A 174 5.28 -15.70 -14.31
CA SER A 174 5.35 -15.66 -15.78
C SER A 174 4.25 -14.80 -16.41
N VAL A 175 3.03 -14.83 -15.85
CA VAL A 175 1.92 -14.00 -16.33
C VAL A 175 2.18 -12.53 -15.95
N GLN A 176 2.64 -12.29 -14.72
CA GLN A 176 3.01 -10.95 -14.25
C GLN A 176 4.11 -10.33 -15.13
N ALA A 177 5.17 -11.08 -15.44
CA ALA A 177 6.29 -10.60 -16.26
C ALA A 177 5.84 -10.10 -17.63
N ARG A 178 4.99 -10.86 -18.31
CA ARG A 178 4.42 -10.46 -19.62
C ARG A 178 3.61 -9.18 -19.54
N ILE A 179 2.88 -8.98 -18.45
CA ILE A 179 2.10 -7.75 -18.23
C ILE A 179 3.02 -6.57 -17.94
N LYS A 180 4.06 -6.78 -17.13
CA LYS A 180 5.09 -5.78 -16.84
C LYS A 180 5.76 -5.27 -18.12
N GLU A 181 6.18 -6.19 -19.00
CA GLU A 181 6.75 -5.84 -20.30
C GLU A 181 5.78 -4.99 -21.13
N THR A 182 4.50 -5.39 -21.21
CA THR A 182 3.49 -4.66 -21.96
C THR A 182 3.23 -3.25 -21.43
N LEU A 183 3.31 -3.08 -20.10
CA LEU A 183 3.04 -1.81 -19.42
C LEU A 183 4.32 -0.98 -19.16
N CYS A 184 5.50 -1.46 -19.59
CA CYS A 184 6.81 -0.85 -19.30
C CYS A 184 7.03 -0.61 -17.80
N VAL A 185 6.65 -1.60 -16.96
CA VAL A 185 6.84 -1.54 -15.51
C VAL A 185 8.10 -2.30 -15.13
N ASP A 186 9.15 -1.59 -14.76
CA ASP A 186 10.43 -2.19 -14.38
C ASP A 186 10.35 -2.95 -13.06
N ARG A 187 9.65 -2.37 -12.07
CA ARG A 187 9.57 -2.88 -10.72
C ARG A 187 8.13 -2.80 -10.17
N VAL A 188 7.71 -3.84 -9.48
CA VAL A 188 6.49 -3.85 -8.66
C VAL A 188 6.86 -3.52 -7.22
N ARG A 189 6.24 -2.49 -6.67
CA ARG A 189 6.42 -2.08 -5.28
C ARG A 189 5.71 -3.08 -4.35
N GLY A 190 6.41 -3.48 -3.29
CA GLY A 190 5.88 -4.43 -2.32
C GLY A 190 4.90 -3.78 -1.32
N ARG A 191 4.14 -4.64 -0.63
CA ARG A 191 3.18 -4.20 0.39
C ARG A 191 3.85 -3.43 1.55
N GLU A 192 5.13 -3.69 1.83
CA GLU A 192 5.88 -3.00 2.89
C GLU A 192 6.33 -1.58 2.50
N GLU A 193 6.13 -1.21 1.24
CA GLU A 193 6.47 0.14 0.79
C GLU A 193 5.39 1.13 1.19
N ARG A 194 5.85 2.29 1.66
CA ARG A 194 4.98 3.36 2.11
C ARG A 194 4.63 4.30 0.98
N GLN A 195 3.47 4.93 1.09
CA GLN A 195 3.09 6.04 0.24
C GLN A 195 4.13 7.17 0.42
N ARG A 196 4.87 7.48 -0.65
CA ARG A 196 5.85 8.58 -0.67
C ARG A 196 5.09 9.89 -0.82
N VAL A 197 4.70 10.45 0.28
CA VAL A 197 4.17 11.81 0.31
C VAL A 197 5.14 12.65 1.11
N ALA A 198 5.50 13.79 0.55
CA ALA A 198 6.21 14.78 1.34
C ALA A 198 5.36 15.08 2.57
N LEU A 199 5.91 14.85 3.76
CA LEU A 199 5.22 15.10 5.03
C LEU A 199 4.69 16.53 5.11
N GLN A 200 5.34 17.45 4.40
CA GLN A 200 4.91 18.82 4.24
C GLN A 200 3.55 18.95 3.53
N ALA A 201 3.27 18.13 2.54
CA ALA A 201 1.96 18.09 1.88
C ALA A 201 0.90 17.38 2.75
N ARG A 202 1.33 16.41 3.58
CA ARG A 202 0.46 15.61 4.42
C ARG A 202 0.04 16.31 5.72
N PHE A 203 0.96 17.03 6.38
CA PHE A 203 0.75 17.63 7.69
C PHE A 203 1.24 19.07 7.80
N GLY A 204 1.82 19.65 6.74
CA GLY A 204 2.53 20.92 6.80
C GLY A 204 1.72 22.09 7.35
N ALA A 205 0.45 22.19 7.00
CA ALA A 205 -0.45 23.20 7.52
C ALA A 205 -1.05 22.82 8.89
N LEU A 206 -1.28 21.53 9.14
CA LEU A 206 -1.96 21.03 10.35
C LEU A 206 -0.98 20.76 11.50
N GLN A 207 0.22 20.27 11.16
CA GLN A 207 1.24 19.87 12.15
C GLN A 207 2.65 20.31 11.73
N PRO A 208 2.94 21.61 11.72
CA PRO A 208 4.23 22.12 11.26
C PRO A 208 5.41 21.56 12.05
N LYS A 209 5.25 21.34 13.36
CA LYS A 209 6.30 20.78 14.22
C LYS A 209 6.65 19.32 13.92
N LEU A 210 5.66 18.52 13.53
CA LEU A 210 5.89 17.14 13.08
C LEU A 210 6.65 17.13 11.75
N THR A 211 6.24 17.98 10.82
CA THR A 211 6.87 18.10 9.50
C THR A 211 8.33 18.56 9.63
N GLU A 212 8.58 19.58 10.45
CA GLU A 212 9.92 20.09 10.73
C GLU A 212 10.81 18.99 11.34
N ALA A 213 10.30 18.23 12.33
CA ALA A 213 11.02 17.12 12.95
C ALA A 213 11.41 16.03 11.94
N VAL A 214 10.50 15.66 11.05
CA VAL A 214 10.81 14.63 10.04
C VAL A 214 11.76 15.15 8.96
N THR A 215 11.63 16.41 8.55
CA THR A 215 12.62 17.04 7.65
C THR A 215 14.02 17.03 8.25
N LEU A 216 14.15 17.30 9.57
CA LEU A 216 15.43 17.17 10.26
C LEU A 216 15.96 15.72 10.24
N MET A 217 15.11 14.73 10.44
CA MET A 217 15.49 13.31 10.35
C MET A 217 15.97 12.93 8.95
N GLU A 218 15.26 13.37 7.91
CA GLU A 218 15.61 13.10 6.49
C GLU A 218 16.93 13.75 6.09
N SER A 219 17.20 14.94 6.61
CA SER A 219 18.44 15.69 6.32
C SER A 219 19.66 15.17 7.11
N ASN A 220 19.46 14.39 8.18
CA ASN A 220 20.50 13.92 9.07
C ASN A 220 20.55 12.38 9.15
N ILE A 221 20.48 11.69 8.01
CA ILE A 221 20.49 10.22 7.95
C ILE A 221 21.87 9.66 8.32
N GLU A 222 22.95 10.30 7.87
CA GLU A 222 24.33 9.85 8.07
C GLU A 222 24.80 10.12 9.51
N GLU A 223 24.44 11.26 10.07
CA GLU A 223 24.71 11.63 11.45
C GLU A 223 23.39 11.82 12.23
N PRO A 224 22.78 10.73 12.73
CA PRO A 224 21.44 10.81 13.29
C PRO A 224 21.39 11.63 14.57
N LEU A 225 20.47 12.58 14.58
CA LEU A 225 20.14 13.38 15.77
C LEU A 225 19.41 12.52 16.81
N SER A 226 19.62 12.79 18.09
CA SER A 226 18.81 12.18 19.14
C SER A 226 17.37 12.72 19.13
N THR A 227 16.45 11.99 19.76
CA THR A 227 15.06 12.45 19.90
C THR A 227 14.97 13.77 20.69
N ASP A 228 15.88 13.96 21.64
CA ASP A 228 15.93 15.18 22.45
C ASP A 228 16.46 16.37 21.63
N ASP A 229 17.49 16.15 20.80
CA ASP A 229 18.00 17.19 19.89
C ASP A 229 16.92 17.63 18.89
N ILE A 230 16.20 16.68 18.29
CA ILE A 230 15.12 16.99 17.37
C ILE A 230 14.02 17.78 18.07
N ALA A 231 13.60 17.37 19.27
CA ALA A 231 12.58 18.08 20.04
C ALA A 231 13.01 19.53 20.35
N ASN A 232 14.27 19.72 20.76
CA ASN A 232 14.85 21.04 21.03
C ASN A 232 14.89 21.91 19.77
N LEU A 233 15.34 21.36 18.63
CA LEU A 233 15.44 22.08 17.36
C LEU A 233 14.07 22.55 16.85
N VAL A 234 13.03 21.72 17.00
CA VAL A 234 11.67 22.11 16.59
C VAL A 234 10.91 22.90 17.67
N GLY A 235 11.53 23.16 18.84
CA GLY A 235 10.99 24.00 19.91
C GLY A 235 9.79 23.40 20.64
N ILE A 236 9.78 22.08 20.88
CA ILE A 236 8.77 21.37 21.67
C ILE A 236 9.44 20.40 22.65
N SER A 237 8.70 19.95 23.67
CA SER A 237 9.21 18.92 24.57
C SER A 237 9.27 17.55 23.89
N ARG A 238 10.19 16.68 24.34
CA ARG A 238 10.28 15.28 23.89
C ARG A 238 8.93 14.56 23.99
N ARG A 239 8.20 14.74 25.08
CA ARG A 239 6.87 14.13 25.28
C ARG A 239 5.84 14.60 24.26
N GLN A 240 5.89 15.88 23.87
CA GLN A 240 5.03 16.41 22.81
C GLN A 240 5.42 15.81 21.45
N LEU A 241 6.71 15.68 21.14
CA LEU A 241 7.20 15.06 19.92
C LEU A 241 6.75 13.59 19.84
N GLU A 242 6.95 12.81 20.91
CA GLU A 242 6.51 11.41 20.97
C GLU A 242 4.99 11.26 20.78
N ARG A 243 4.19 12.17 21.38
CA ARG A 243 2.74 12.20 21.18
C ARG A 243 2.36 12.49 19.74
N LEU A 244 2.97 13.47 19.09
CA LEU A 244 2.73 13.80 17.69
C LEU A 244 3.07 12.61 16.77
N PHE A 245 4.24 12.00 16.96
CA PHE A 245 4.63 10.83 16.18
C PHE A 245 3.68 9.65 16.37
N LYS A 246 3.27 9.37 17.62
CA LYS A 246 2.32 8.28 17.91
C LYS A 246 0.95 8.56 17.31
N GLN A 247 0.45 9.78 17.42
CA GLN A 247 -0.87 10.18 16.93
C GLN A 247 -0.95 10.18 15.40
N TYR A 248 0.05 10.75 14.71
CA TYR A 248 -0.01 10.98 13.26
C TYR A 248 0.75 9.96 12.43
N LEU A 249 1.75 9.29 13.00
CA LEU A 249 2.61 8.32 12.31
C LEU A 249 2.52 6.90 12.89
N GLY A 250 1.76 6.71 13.97
CA GLY A 250 1.56 5.40 14.61
C GLY A 250 2.83 4.80 15.22
N SER A 251 3.90 5.59 15.38
CA SER A 251 5.24 5.13 15.76
C SER A 251 5.88 6.10 16.73
N LEU A 252 6.91 5.66 17.50
CA LEU A 252 7.77 6.56 18.26
C LEU A 252 8.80 7.22 17.32
N PRO A 253 9.30 8.44 17.63
CA PRO A 253 10.30 9.16 16.82
C PRO A 253 11.53 8.31 16.52
N SER A 254 12.10 7.66 17.54
CA SER A 254 13.29 6.81 17.39
C SER A 254 13.07 5.62 16.46
N ARG A 255 11.90 4.96 16.53
CA ARG A 255 11.55 3.86 15.66
C ARG A 255 11.31 4.33 14.23
N TYR A 256 10.59 5.42 14.05
CA TYR A 256 10.37 6.04 12.75
C TYR A 256 11.71 6.39 12.07
N TYR A 257 12.62 7.00 12.83
CA TYR A 257 13.94 7.39 12.33
C TYR A 257 14.81 6.18 11.95
N LEU A 258 14.77 5.11 12.75
CA LEU A 258 15.44 3.86 12.41
C LEU A 258 14.90 3.27 11.09
N GLU A 259 13.59 3.21 10.93
CA GLU A 259 12.95 2.72 9.71
C GLU A 259 13.32 3.57 8.49
N LEU A 260 13.37 4.91 8.62
CA LEU A 260 13.80 5.83 7.57
C LEU A 260 15.22 5.54 7.09
N ARG A 261 16.15 5.36 8.04
CA ARG A 261 17.55 5.02 7.76
C ARG A 261 17.71 3.65 7.11
N LEU A 262 16.94 2.65 7.54
CA LEU A 262 16.91 1.32 6.94
C LEU A 262 16.33 1.33 5.53
N GLN A 263 15.30 2.11 5.26
CA GLN A 263 14.75 2.27 3.90
C GLN A 263 15.78 2.93 2.97
N ARG A 264 16.50 3.96 3.45
CA ARG A 264 17.59 4.57 2.69
C ARG A 264 18.70 3.57 2.41
N SER A 265 19.07 2.75 3.39
CA SER A 265 20.09 1.72 3.22
C SER A 265 19.69 0.67 2.18
N ARG A 266 18.42 0.24 2.19
CA ARG A 266 17.87 -0.67 1.19
C ARG A 266 17.99 -0.09 -0.23
N GLN A 267 17.64 1.18 -0.39
CA GLN A 267 17.77 1.88 -1.66
C GLN A 267 19.24 1.87 -2.14
N LEU A 268 20.18 2.24 -1.27
CA LEU A 268 21.61 2.25 -1.60
C LEU A 268 22.14 0.84 -1.94
N LEU A 269 21.69 -0.21 -1.25
CA LEU A 269 22.04 -1.59 -1.57
C LEU A 269 21.58 -2.01 -2.97
N LEU A 270 20.44 -1.53 -3.41
CA LEU A 270 19.84 -1.86 -4.71
C LEU A 270 20.37 -0.97 -5.85
N GLU A 271 20.70 0.29 -5.58
CA GLU A 271 21.05 1.27 -6.61
C GLU A 271 22.56 1.45 -6.80
N THR A 272 23.38 1.05 -5.82
CA THR A 272 24.82 1.32 -5.82
C THR A 272 25.67 0.07 -5.66
N HIS A 273 27.00 0.25 -5.87
CA HIS A 273 28.01 -0.78 -5.65
C HIS A 273 28.77 -0.62 -4.32
N TYR A 274 28.36 0.29 -3.44
CA TYR A 274 29.00 0.46 -2.13
C TYR A 274 28.97 -0.84 -1.32
N SER A 275 30.03 -1.11 -0.54
CA SER A 275 30.04 -2.26 0.35
C SER A 275 28.89 -2.17 1.39
N ILE A 276 28.48 -3.30 1.95
CA ILE A 276 27.44 -3.35 2.98
C ILE A 276 27.83 -2.47 4.18
N VAL A 277 29.12 -2.47 4.54
CA VAL A 277 29.65 -1.64 5.62
C VAL A 277 29.53 -0.16 5.29
N GLN A 278 29.92 0.25 4.08
CA GLN A 278 29.77 1.65 3.64
C GLN A 278 28.31 2.09 3.65
N VAL A 279 27.40 1.26 3.14
CA VAL A 279 25.96 1.56 3.19
C VAL A 279 25.46 1.74 4.62
N GLY A 280 25.92 0.88 5.54
CA GLY A 280 25.59 1.01 6.96
C GLY A 280 26.07 2.35 7.54
N LEU A 281 27.33 2.74 7.29
CA LEU A 281 27.89 4.02 7.73
C LEU A 281 27.15 5.21 7.13
N MET A 282 26.89 5.23 5.83
CA MET A 282 26.09 6.29 5.14
C MET A 282 24.67 6.43 5.66
N CYS A 283 24.18 5.42 6.37
CA CYS A 283 22.87 5.44 7.02
C CYS A 283 22.97 5.56 8.54
N GLY A 284 24.12 6.01 9.05
CA GLY A 284 24.35 6.35 10.45
C GLY A 284 24.45 5.17 11.41
N PHE A 285 24.76 3.97 10.91
CA PHE A 285 25.00 2.80 11.76
C PHE A 285 26.48 2.73 12.15
N SER A 286 26.76 2.72 13.44
CA SER A 286 28.12 2.63 13.99
C SER A 286 28.73 1.23 13.91
N SER A 287 27.90 0.17 13.71
CA SER A 287 28.40 -1.21 13.54
C SER A 287 27.61 -1.99 12.51
N GLY A 288 28.30 -2.82 11.73
CA GLY A 288 27.72 -3.68 10.71
C GLY A 288 26.79 -4.76 11.29
N SER A 289 27.05 -5.22 12.52
CA SER A 289 26.18 -6.19 13.22
C SER A 289 24.82 -5.56 13.59
N HIS A 290 24.85 -4.38 14.17
CA HIS A 290 23.62 -3.63 14.50
C HIS A 290 22.83 -3.32 13.24
N PHE A 291 23.50 -2.87 12.16
CA PHE A 291 22.86 -2.65 10.86
C PHE A 291 22.17 -3.91 10.33
N SER A 292 22.92 -5.04 10.27
CA SER A 292 22.39 -6.29 9.71
C SER A 292 21.20 -6.84 10.52
N THR A 293 21.29 -6.76 11.85
CA THR A 293 20.19 -7.18 12.75
C THR A 293 18.94 -6.32 12.57
N ALA A 294 19.11 -4.99 12.58
CA ALA A 294 17.99 -4.06 12.39
C ALA A 294 17.36 -4.20 10.99
N PHE A 295 18.19 -4.39 9.95
CA PHE A 295 17.74 -4.61 8.58
C PHE A 295 16.94 -5.90 8.47
N GLY A 296 17.46 -7.01 9.01
CA GLY A 296 16.78 -8.30 9.02
C GLY A 296 15.45 -8.28 9.77
N ALA A 297 15.39 -7.56 10.90
CA ALA A 297 14.16 -7.39 11.68
C ALA A 297 13.06 -6.62 10.91
N LEU A 298 13.44 -5.65 10.04
CA LEU A 298 12.48 -4.86 9.28
C LEU A 298 12.08 -5.54 7.96
N PHE A 299 13.04 -6.10 7.22
CA PHE A 299 12.82 -6.59 5.85
C PHE A 299 12.72 -8.11 5.72
N GLY A 300 13.00 -8.87 6.80
CA GLY A 300 12.93 -10.33 6.80
C GLY A 300 14.10 -11.03 6.10
N ASN A 301 15.10 -10.28 5.61
CA ASN A 301 16.29 -10.78 4.93
C ASN A 301 17.52 -9.96 5.31
N THR A 302 18.72 -10.51 5.08
CA THR A 302 19.96 -9.79 5.34
C THR A 302 20.27 -8.75 4.25
N PRO A 303 21.09 -7.71 4.54
CA PRO A 303 21.57 -6.76 3.52
C PRO A 303 22.30 -7.45 2.35
N ARG A 304 22.96 -8.58 2.61
CA ARG A 304 23.64 -9.38 1.58
C ARG A 304 22.64 -10.08 0.67
N GLU A 305 21.64 -10.69 1.21
CA GLU A 305 20.58 -11.35 0.45
C GLU A 305 19.76 -10.33 -0.37
N GLU A 306 19.49 -9.15 0.18
CA GLU A 306 18.80 -8.06 -0.54
C GLU A 306 19.60 -7.63 -1.78
N ARG A 307 20.91 -7.48 -1.67
CA ARG A 307 21.79 -7.18 -2.80
C ARG A 307 21.81 -8.30 -3.84
N GLN A 308 21.86 -9.56 -3.41
CA GLN A 308 21.88 -10.71 -4.31
C GLN A 308 20.59 -10.85 -5.11
N ARG A 309 19.45 -10.46 -4.55
CA ARG A 309 18.16 -10.41 -5.28
C ARG A 309 18.24 -9.54 -6.53
N LYS A 310 18.96 -8.42 -6.47
CA LYS A 310 19.21 -7.59 -7.67
C LYS A 310 20.04 -8.32 -8.73
N LEU A 311 21.04 -9.08 -8.32
CA LEU A 311 21.93 -9.82 -9.23
C LEU A 311 21.25 -11.07 -9.84
N ALA A 312 20.25 -11.63 -9.16
CA ALA A 312 19.49 -12.80 -9.60
C ALA A 312 18.26 -12.45 -10.46
N SER A 313 17.87 -11.16 -10.55
CA SER A 313 16.88 -10.69 -11.51
C SER A 313 17.64 -10.23 -12.75
N PRO A 314 17.69 -11.04 -13.85
CA PRO A 314 18.26 -10.57 -15.11
C PRO A 314 17.44 -9.39 -15.59
N GLY A 315 18.12 -8.30 -15.97
CA GLY A 315 17.55 -7.09 -16.54
C GLY A 315 16.78 -7.35 -17.84
#